data_63e7be679c13d4dede7d42793a58192b
#
_entry.id   63e7be679c13d4dede7d42793a58192b
#
_cell.length_a   1.000
_cell.length_b   1.000
_cell.length_c   1.000
_cell.angle_alpha   90.00
_cell.angle_beta   90.00
_cell.angle_gamma   90.00
#
_symmetry.space_group_name_H-M   'P 1'
#
loop_
_entity.id
_entity.type
_entity.pdbx_description
1 polymer ?
#
loop_
_entity_poly.entity_id
_entity_poly.type
_entity_poly.pdbx_seq_one_letter_code
_entity_poly.pdbx_strand_id
1 'polypeptide(L)'
;MAKILKYVLGLDDANRFDSFFSVGAPAQDFQRYSAVDNRDDHVTDAQFDSKLFLARYGREPRPAEKGCALSHYHMWKDFLASDADWALLAEDDVLISPDLQPVVERIIEKYPHVQMVNLGDIYASEAGKLNPQVDYPRLSLLAPFVYGKYRMGRAYGSKPLYGAALYLLSRSGAERLVECFGETVPGVVADDYSLYREWGVDVYLVQPGLCGWEGTSLIQTSGVRHLESLKSTQHGTGFIDRLRIALAPKKRIANAKNILEATLEDVKQRLGR
;
A
#
# COMPACT_ATOMS: atom_id res chain seq x y z
N MET A 1 -24.53 -6.99 -6.23
CA MET A 1 -23.09 -7.03 -5.90
C MET A 1 -22.54 -5.64 -6.09
N ALA A 2 -21.60 -5.22 -5.24
CA ALA A 2 -20.90 -3.97 -5.44
C ALA A 2 -20.08 -4.03 -6.75
N LYS A 3 -20.07 -2.93 -7.51
CA LYS A 3 -19.30 -2.81 -8.74
C LYS A 3 -17.87 -2.43 -8.41
N ILE A 4 -16.91 -3.23 -8.86
CA ILE A 4 -15.48 -3.04 -8.59
C ILE A 4 -14.78 -2.71 -9.90
N LEU A 5 -14.17 -1.53 -9.97
CA LEU A 5 -13.23 -1.15 -11.02
C LEU A 5 -11.86 -1.72 -10.68
N LYS A 6 -11.19 -2.36 -11.64
CA LYS A 6 -9.86 -2.96 -11.41
C LYS A 6 -8.87 -2.38 -12.41
N TYR A 7 -7.86 -1.68 -11.91
CA TYR A 7 -6.78 -1.11 -12.72
C TYR A 7 -5.42 -1.68 -12.32
N VAL A 8 -4.59 -1.96 -13.32
CA VAL A 8 -3.16 -2.18 -13.16
C VAL A 8 -2.39 -1.03 -13.80
N LEU A 9 -1.61 -0.31 -12.99
CA LEU A 9 -0.82 0.85 -13.36
C LEU A 9 0.54 0.42 -13.85
N GLY A 10 0.96 0.89 -15.03
CA GLY A 10 2.29 0.66 -15.58
C GLY A 10 2.62 1.60 -16.73
N LEU A 11 3.90 1.63 -17.12
CA LEU A 11 4.34 2.35 -18.30
C LEU A 11 4.04 1.52 -19.56
N ASP A 12 3.57 2.18 -20.63
CA ASP A 12 3.13 1.51 -21.87
C ASP A 12 4.27 0.78 -22.60
N ASP A 13 5.51 1.25 -22.45
CA ASP A 13 6.70 0.66 -23.07
C ASP A 13 7.37 -0.44 -22.21
N ALA A 14 6.85 -0.70 -21.03
CA ALA A 14 7.35 -1.75 -20.16
C ALA A 14 6.65 -3.08 -20.43
N ASN A 15 7.43 -4.16 -20.64
CA ASN A 15 6.89 -5.52 -20.83
C ASN A 15 6.26 -6.10 -19.53
N ARG A 16 6.02 -5.27 -18.52
CA ARG A 16 5.54 -5.67 -17.20
C ARG A 16 4.07 -6.04 -17.19
N PHE A 17 3.25 -5.39 -18.01
CA PHE A 17 1.86 -5.80 -18.16
C PHE A 17 1.74 -7.27 -18.58
N ASP A 18 2.63 -7.76 -19.45
CA ASP A 18 2.61 -9.14 -19.88
C ASP A 18 2.97 -10.09 -18.72
N SER A 19 3.95 -9.70 -17.88
CA SER A 19 4.28 -10.42 -16.63
C SER A 19 3.08 -10.44 -15.68
N PHE A 20 2.48 -9.28 -15.41
CA PHE A 20 1.30 -9.15 -14.54
C PHE A 20 0.16 -10.07 -14.99
N PHE A 21 -0.22 -10.02 -16.27
CA PHE A 21 -1.30 -10.84 -16.80
C PHE A 21 -0.96 -12.33 -16.92
N SER A 22 0.32 -12.70 -16.95
CA SER A 22 0.76 -14.10 -16.98
C SER A 22 0.48 -14.86 -15.69
N VAL A 23 0.22 -14.16 -14.57
CA VAL A 23 -0.06 -14.76 -13.26
C VAL A 23 -1.37 -15.57 -13.24
N GLY A 24 -2.26 -15.36 -14.20
CA GLY A 24 -3.49 -16.14 -14.36
C GLY A 24 -4.76 -15.41 -13.91
N ALA A 25 -5.80 -16.17 -13.58
CA ALA A 25 -7.17 -15.69 -13.41
C ALA A 25 -7.35 -14.42 -12.55
N PRO A 26 -6.69 -14.23 -11.39
CA PRO A 26 -6.89 -13.01 -10.60
C PRO A 26 -6.47 -11.71 -11.29
N ALA A 27 -5.49 -11.79 -12.22
CA ALA A 27 -4.98 -10.64 -12.96
C ALA A 27 -5.80 -10.32 -14.22
N GLN A 28 -6.49 -11.30 -14.81
CA GLN A 28 -7.15 -11.15 -16.09
C GLN A 28 -8.31 -10.14 -16.08
N ASP A 29 -8.90 -9.86 -14.92
CA ASP A 29 -10.00 -8.90 -14.76
C ASP A 29 -9.52 -7.46 -14.65
N PHE A 30 -8.21 -7.22 -14.55
CA PHE A 30 -7.65 -5.88 -14.47
C PHE A 30 -7.58 -5.23 -15.86
N GLN A 31 -7.85 -3.93 -15.89
CA GLN A 31 -7.66 -3.10 -17.07
C GLN A 31 -6.32 -2.38 -16.97
N ARG A 32 -5.57 -2.30 -18.07
CA ARG A 32 -4.33 -1.53 -18.13
C ARG A 32 -4.65 -0.05 -17.92
N TYR A 33 -3.84 0.59 -17.09
CA TYR A 33 -3.89 2.03 -16.86
C TYR A 33 -2.50 2.61 -17.14
N SER A 34 -2.39 3.48 -18.14
CA SER A 34 -1.12 4.08 -18.55
C SER A 34 -0.63 5.06 -17.49
N ALA A 35 0.54 4.81 -16.95
CA ALA A 35 1.18 5.69 -15.97
C ALA A 35 1.65 6.99 -16.60
N VAL A 36 1.69 8.05 -15.81
CA VAL A 36 2.36 9.30 -16.19
C VAL A 36 3.87 9.03 -16.29
N ASP A 37 4.38 8.96 -17.50
CA ASP A 37 5.80 8.80 -17.75
C ASP A 37 6.52 10.12 -17.49
N ASN A 38 7.27 10.20 -16.43
CA ASN A 38 8.05 11.39 -16.08
C ASN A 38 9.56 11.09 -15.99
N ARG A 39 10.03 10.09 -16.74
CA ARG A 39 11.47 9.73 -16.75
C ARG A 39 12.36 10.90 -17.17
N ASP A 40 11.86 11.76 -18.03
CA ASP A 40 12.55 12.97 -18.52
C ASP A 40 12.27 14.23 -17.70
N ASP A 41 11.66 14.10 -16.51
CA ASP A 41 11.33 15.18 -15.56
C ASP A 41 10.55 16.35 -16.17
N HIS A 42 9.56 16.06 -17.01
CA HIS A 42 8.73 17.08 -17.67
C HIS A 42 7.51 17.53 -16.84
N VAL A 43 7.20 16.85 -15.73
CA VAL A 43 6.13 17.25 -14.81
C VAL A 43 6.54 18.53 -14.10
N THR A 44 5.74 19.58 -14.32
CA THR A 44 5.96 20.93 -13.78
C THR A 44 5.33 21.12 -12.42
N ASP A 45 5.70 22.22 -11.72
CA ASP A 45 5.07 22.60 -10.44
C ASP A 45 3.58 22.97 -10.59
N ALA A 46 3.08 23.23 -11.79
CA ALA A 46 1.66 23.37 -12.05
C ALA A 46 0.88 22.05 -12.00
N GLN A 47 1.58 20.93 -12.09
CA GLN A 47 1.02 19.57 -12.07
C GLN A 47 1.34 18.82 -10.78
N PHE A 48 2.45 19.17 -10.10
CA PHE A 48 2.89 18.55 -8.87
C PHE A 48 3.51 19.59 -7.93
N ASP A 49 3.02 19.69 -6.70
CA ASP A 49 3.51 20.65 -5.70
C ASP A 49 4.81 20.18 -5.07
N SER A 50 5.93 20.52 -5.70
CA SER A 50 7.27 20.22 -5.19
C SER A 50 7.58 20.90 -3.84
N LYS A 51 6.95 22.04 -3.52
CA LYS A 51 7.14 22.72 -2.24
C LYS A 51 6.48 21.98 -1.08
N LEU A 52 5.25 21.50 -1.30
CA LEU A 52 4.56 20.63 -0.33
C LEU A 52 5.38 19.36 -0.09
N PHE A 53 5.89 18.75 -1.16
CA PHE A 53 6.75 17.56 -1.07
C PHE A 53 8.02 17.82 -0.24
N LEU A 54 8.74 18.91 -0.53
CA LEU A 54 9.93 19.31 0.21
C LEU A 54 9.62 19.55 1.69
N ALA A 55 8.53 20.25 1.99
CA ALA A 55 8.10 20.51 3.36
C ALA A 55 7.78 19.24 4.15
N ARG A 56 7.16 18.23 3.48
CA ARG A 56 6.77 16.97 4.10
C ARG A 56 7.93 16.01 4.29
N TYR A 57 8.79 15.85 3.27
CA TYR A 57 9.81 14.79 3.23
C TYR A 57 11.24 15.31 3.44
N GLY A 58 11.46 16.64 3.52
CA GLY A 58 12.78 17.25 3.72
C GLY A 58 13.75 17.08 2.55
N ARG A 59 13.24 16.75 1.36
CA ARG A 59 14.02 16.54 0.13
C ARG A 59 13.18 16.85 -1.10
N GLU A 60 13.84 17.07 -2.23
CA GLU A 60 13.16 17.23 -3.51
C GLU A 60 12.51 15.92 -3.99
N PRO A 61 11.37 16.01 -4.71
CA PRO A 61 10.75 14.86 -5.33
C PRO A 61 11.60 14.36 -6.51
N ARG A 62 11.64 13.05 -6.72
CA ARG A 62 12.25 12.46 -7.91
C ARG A 62 11.26 12.46 -9.08
N PRO A 63 11.74 12.47 -10.32
CA PRO A 63 10.87 12.40 -11.50
C PRO A 63 9.85 11.25 -11.42
N ALA A 64 10.31 10.04 -11.08
CA ALA A 64 9.44 8.87 -10.98
C ALA A 64 8.42 8.97 -9.83
N GLU A 65 8.73 9.66 -8.73
CA GLU A 65 7.79 9.89 -7.62
C GLU A 65 6.67 10.85 -8.04
N LYS A 66 7.00 11.91 -8.80
CA LYS A 66 6.00 12.81 -9.38
C LYS A 66 5.06 12.06 -10.32
N GLY A 67 5.63 11.26 -11.24
CA GLY A 67 4.85 10.45 -12.18
C GLY A 67 3.93 9.46 -11.49
N CYS A 68 4.45 8.72 -10.50
CA CYS A 68 3.68 7.76 -9.72
C CYS A 68 2.53 8.43 -8.97
N ALA A 69 2.79 9.52 -8.24
CA ALA A 69 1.77 10.25 -7.50
C ALA A 69 0.65 10.80 -8.40
N LEU A 70 1.01 11.38 -9.54
CA LEU A 70 0.05 11.85 -10.54
C LEU A 70 -0.78 10.69 -11.11
N SER A 71 -0.15 9.57 -11.41
CA SER A 71 -0.85 8.39 -11.94
C SER A 71 -1.92 7.89 -10.97
N HIS A 72 -1.59 7.75 -9.68
CA HIS A 72 -2.56 7.35 -8.66
C HIS A 72 -3.68 8.40 -8.50
N TYR A 73 -3.34 9.68 -8.51
CA TYR A 73 -4.33 10.76 -8.43
C TYR A 73 -5.29 10.73 -9.62
N HIS A 74 -4.80 10.49 -10.84
CA HIS A 74 -5.64 10.35 -12.03
C HIS A 74 -6.54 9.12 -11.92
N MET A 75 -6.02 7.96 -11.48
CA MET A 75 -6.84 6.77 -11.26
C MET A 75 -7.98 7.01 -10.27
N TRP A 76 -7.75 7.78 -9.19
CA TRP A 76 -8.81 8.12 -8.23
C TRP A 76 -9.89 9.00 -8.86
N LYS A 77 -9.49 9.98 -9.67
CA LYS A 77 -10.44 10.85 -10.40
C LYS A 77 -11.27 10.07 -11.42
N ASP A 78 -10.64 9.20 -12.19
CA ASP A 78 -11.33 8.37 -13.19
C ASP A 78 -12.26 7.36 -12.50
N PHE A 79 -11.85 6.81 -11.36
CA PHE A 79 -12.73 6.00 -10.51
C PHE A 79 -13.96 6.80 -10.07
N LEU A 80 -13.78 8.02 -9.58
CA LEU A 80 -14.89 8.88 -9.16
C LEU A 80 -15.80 9.28 -10.33
N ALA A 81 -15.29 9.39 -11.54
CA ALA A 81 -16.07 9.64 -12.76
C ALA A 81 -16.84 8.40 -13.24
N SER A 82 -16.50 7.20 -12.78
CA SER A 82 -17.17 5.94 -13.10
C SER A 82 -18.41 5.73 -12.22
N ASP A 83 -19.18 4.67 -12.48
CA ASP A 83 -20.31 4.23 -11.65
C ASP A 83 -19.93 3.10 -10.67
N ALA A 84 -18.64 2.81 -10.49
CA ALA A 84 -18.16 1.77 -9.57
C ALA A 84 -18.28 2.22 -8.11
N ASP A 85 -18.51 1.26 -7.21
CA ASP A 85 -18.56 1.49 -5.76
C ASP A 85 -17.17 1.42 -5.14
N TRP A 86 -16.29 0.61 -5.75
CA TRP A 86 -14.95 0.30 -5.27
C TRP A 86 -13.95 0.31 -6.43
N ALA A 87 -12.71 0.66 -6.13
CA ALA A 87 -11.55 0.46 -7.00
C ALA A 87 -10.55 -0.50 -6.38
N LEU A 88 -10.09 -1.48 -7.15
CA LEU A 88 -8.97 -2.35 -6.81
C LEU A 88 -7.81 -1.98 -7.72
N LEU A 89 -6.77 -1.40 -7.14
CA LEU A 89 -5.67 -0.76 -7.85
C LEU A 89 -4.37 -1.53 -7.57
N ALA A 90 -3.65 -1.87 -8.63
CA ALA A 90 -2.38 -2.61 -8.58
C ALA A 90 -1.29 -1.89 -9.38
N GLU A 91 -0.03 -2.07 -8.99
CA GLU A 91 1.14 -1.75 -9.83
C GLU A 91 1.52 -2.99 -10.68
N ASP A 92 2.23 -2.78 -11.79
CA ASP A 92 2.53 -3.80 -12.81
C ASP A 92 3.65 -4.78 -12.41
N ASP A 93 4.32 -4.54 -11.27
CA ASP A 93 5.45 -5.34 -10.76
C ASP A 93 5.07 -6.28 -9.60
N VAL A 94 3.79 -6.58 -9.45
CA VAL A 94 3.30 -7.44 -8.36
C VAL A 94 2.84 -8.81 -8.82
N LEU A 95 3.08 -9.81 -7.99
CA LEU A 95 2.56 -11.17 -8.11
C LEU A 95 1.31 -11.32 -7.26
N ILE A 96 0.15 -11.41 -7.89
CA ILE A 96 -1.15 -11.46 -7.20
C ILE A 96 -1.46 -12.86 -6.66
N SER A 97 -1.95 -12.92 -5.42
CA SER A 97 -2.46 -14.15 -4.81
C SER A 97 -3.75 -14.64 -5.48
N PRO A 98 -3.94 -15.94 -5.68
CA PRO A 98 -5.23 -16.52 -6.09
C PRO A 98 -6.35 -16.23 -5.07
N ASP A 99 -6.01 -15.90 -3.81
CA ASP A 99 -6.97 -15.56 -2.77
C ASP A 99 -7.47 -14.11 -2.86
N LEU A 100 -7.00 -13.29 -3.84
CA LEU A 100 -7.34 -11.87 -3.94
C LEU A 100 -8.85 -11.65 -4.02
N GLN A 101 -9.51 -12.31 -4.98
CA GLN A 101 -10.93 -12.10 -5.22
C GLN A 101 -11.79 -12.46 -3.99
N PRO A 102 -11.68 -13.65 -3.36
CA PRO A 102 -12.48 -13.98 -2.19
C PRO A 102 -12.21 -13.09 -0.97
N VAL A 103 -10.97 -12.60 -0.80
CA VAL A 103 -10.65 -11.65 0.28
C VAL A 103 -11.31 -10.30 0.03
N VAL A 104 -11.21 -9.75 -1.19
CA VAL A 104 -11.83 -8.46 -1.55
C VAL A 104 -13.35 -8.51 -1.41
N GLU A 105 -14.00 -9.54 -1.93
CA GLU A 105 -15.45 -9.73 -1.79
C GLU A 105 -15.87 -9.79 -0.34
N ARG A 106 -15.11 -10.51 0.49
CA ARG A 106 -15.39 -10.62 1.92
C ARG A 106 -15.23 -9.30 2.65
N ILE A 107 -14.21 -8.49 2.28
CA ILE A 107 -14.02 -7.15 2.85
C ILE A 107 -15.21 -6.27 2.50
N ILE A 108 -15.60 -6.20 1.24
CA ILE A 108 -16.73 -5.39 0.78
C ILE A 108 -18.04 -5.80 1.45
N GLU A 109 -18.29 -7.10 1.57
CA GLU A 109 -19.50 -7.65 2.19
C GLU A 109 -19.59 -7.31 3.68
N LYS A 110 -18.50 -7.48 4.42
CA LYS A 110 -18.52 -7.41 5.89
C LYS A 110 -18.10 -6.06 6.45
N TYR A 111 -17.36 -5.29 5.68
CA TYR A 111 -16.78 -4.01 6.11
C TYR A 111 -17.04 -2.88 5.10
N PRO A 112 -18.30 -2.65 4.70
CA PRO A 112 -18.63 -1.68 3.64
C PRO A 112 -18.28 -0.23 4.01
N HIS A 113 -17.96 0.04 5.27
CA HIS A 113 -17.59 1.36 5.76
C HIS A 113 -16.10 1.68 5.66
N VAL A 114 -15.25 0.68 5.33
CA VAL A 114 -13.80 0.94 5.21
C VAL A 114 -13.54 1.80 3.97
N GLN A 115 -12.61 2.73 4.10
CA GLN A 115 -12.30 3.66 3.03
C GLN A 115 -11.15 3.18 2.17
N MET A 116 -10.08 2.70 2.79
CA MET A 116 -8.90 2.22 2.09
C MET A 116 -8.32 0.98 2.78
N VAL A 117 -7.95 -0.02 2.00
CA VAL A 117 -7.32 -1.24 2.51
C VAL A 117 -6.06 -1.52 1.71
N ASN A 118 -4.91 -1.41 2.36
CA ASN A 118 -3.66 -1.89 1.78
C ASN A 118 -3.68 -3.43 1.79
N LEU A 119 -3.60 -4.00 0.61
CA LEU A 119 -3.58 -5.44 0.34
C LEU A 119 -2.17 -5.93 -0.05
N GLY A 120 -1.26 -5.00 -0.33
CA GLY A 120 0.07 -5.29 -0.83
C GLY A 120 1.07 -5.63 0.27
N ASP A 121 2.12 -6.35 -0.11
CA ASP A 121 3.31 -6.57 0.68
C ASP A 121 4.55 -6.48 -0.23
N ILE A 122 5.14 -5.29 -0.29
CA ILE A 122 6.34 -5.02 -1.09
C ILE A 122 7.62 -5.70 -0.56
N TYR A 123 7.55 -6.35 0.61
CA TYR A 123 8.67 -7.04 1.23
C TYR A 123 8.57 -8.56 1.07
N ALA A 124 7.43 -9.08 0.66
CA ALA A 124 7.22 -10.50 0.45
C ALA A 124 7.59 -10.89 -0.99
N SER A 125 8.41 -11.93 -1.14
CA SER A 125 8.67 -12.55 -2.45
C SER A 125 7.54 -13.45 -2.94
N GLU A 126 6.60 -13.78 -2.07
CA GLU A 126 5.43 -14.61 -2.38
C GLU A 126 4.18 -14.00 -1.74
N ALA A 127 3.12 -13.92 -2.54
CA ALA A 127 1.82 -13.50 -2.05
C ALA A 127 1.30 -14.44 -0.94
N GLY A 128 0.67 -13.85 0.07
CA GLY A 128 0.09 -14.61 1.18
C GLY A 128 1.09 -15.18 2.19
N LYS A 129 2.36 -14.74 2.14
CA LYS A 129 3.38 -15.09 3.13
C LYS A 129 4.02 -13.81 3.68
N LEU A 130 4.34 -13.82 4.98
CA LEU A 130 5.12 -12.76 5.61
C LEU A 130 6.61 -13.07 5.46
N ASN A 131 7.41 -12.09 5.11
CA ASN A 131 8.86 -12.21 5.12
C ASN A 131 9.35 -12.19 6.60
N PRO A 132 9.96 -13.27 7.12
CA PRO A 132 10.35 -13.34 8.53
C PRO A 132 11.48 -12.36 8.91
N GLN A 133 12.13 -11.75 7.93
CA GLN A 133 13.18 -10.75 8.14
C GLN A 133 12.64 -9.33 8.28
N VAL A 134 11.37 -9.11 7.95
CA VAL A 134 10.71 -7.81 7.99
C VAL A 134 9.97 -7.62 9.32
N ASP A 135 10.13 -6.44 9.88
CA ASP A 135 9.38 -6.03 11.07
C ASP A 135 8.10 -5.33 10.62
N TYR A 136 7.06 -6.12 10.43
CA TYR A 136 5.77 -5.63 9.98
C TYR A 136 5.06 -4.78 11.04
N PRO A 137 4.21 -3.84 10.63
CA PRO A 137 3.26 -3.19 11.53
C PRO A 137 2.40 -4.22 12.23
N ARG A 138 2.02 -3.94 13.47
CA ARG A 138 1.21 -4.87 14.25
C ARG A 138 -0.27 -4.55 14.08
N LEU A 139 -1.05 -5.59 13.81
CA LEU A 139 -2.49 -5.49 13.88
C LEU A 139 -2.96 -5.66 15.33
N SER A 140 -4.10 -5.06 15.67
CA SER A 140 -4.81 -5.30 16.92
C SER A 140 -5.09 -6.80 17.13
N LEU A 141 -5.13 -7.24 18.39
CA LEU A 141 -5.59 -8.60 18.71
C LEU A 141 -7.05 -8.83 18.29
N LEU A 142 -7.83 -7.75 18.20
CA LEU A 142 -9.23 -7.79 17.76
C LEU A 142 -9.39 -7.75 16.24
N ALA A 143 -8.27 -7.65 15.47
CA ALA A 143 -8.32 -7.67 14.02
C ALA A 143 -8.91 -9.00 13.52
N PRO A 144 -10.05 -8.96 12.80
CA PRO A 144 -10.74 -10.18 12.38
C PRO A 144 -10.00 -10.91 11.27
N PHE A 145 -10.23 -12.21 11.16
CA PHE A 145 -9.96 -12.95 9.94
C PHE A 145 -11.02 -12.61 8.90
N VAL A 146 -10.58 -12.13 7.74
CA VAL A 146 -11.50 -11.79 6.63
C VAL A 146 -11.70 -12.98 5.70
N TYR A 147 -10.64 -13.78 5.47
CA TYR A 147 -10.71 -15.01 4.69
C TYR A 147 -9.50 -15.91 5.03
N GLY A 148 -9.72 -17.18 5.34
CA GLY A 148 -8.66 -18.13 5.65
C GLY A 148 -7.66 -17.58 6.67
N LYS A 149 -6.40 -17.44 6.28
CA LYS A 149 -5.30 -16.91 7.11
C LYS A 149 -5.21 -15.38 7.15
N TYR A 150 -5.95 -14.67 6.31
CA TYR A 150 -5.86 -13.23 6.15
C TYR A 150 -6.63 -12.49 7.24
N ARG A 151 -5.95 -11.59 7.93
CA ARG A 151 -6.53 -10.71 8.94
C ARG A 151 -6.50 -9.27 8.43
N MET A 152 -7.54 -8.52 8.74
CA MET A 152 -7.63 -7.10 8.41
C MET A 152 -7.75 -6.26 9.68
N GLY A 153 -6.99 -5.19 9.75
CA GLY A 153 -7.06 -4.25 10.87
C GLY A 153 -6.30 -2.97 10.60
N ARG A 154 -6.49 -1.99 11.46
CA ARG A 154 -5.63 -0.81 11.45
C ARG A 154 -4.24 -1.23 11.88
N ALA A 155 -3.23 -0.71 11.18
CA ALA A 155 -1.85 -0.95 11.54
C ALA A 155 -1.38 0.09 12.55
N TYR A 156 -0.69 -0.36 13.57
CA TYR A 156 -0.15 0.47 14.63
C TYR A 156 1.38 0.25 14.72
N GLY A 157 2.07 1.31 15.13
CA GLY A 157 3.51 1.30 15.30
C GLY A 157 4.12 2.61 14.80
N SER A 158 5.39 2.82 15.16
CA SER A 158 6.14 4.02 14.81
C SER A 158 6.64 4.05 13.37
N LYS A 159 6.45 2.96 12.63
CA LYS A 159 6.89 2.87 11.23
C LYS A 159 5.79 3.38 10.31
N PRO A 160 6.10 4.28 9.38
CA PRO A 160 5.16 4.69 8.36
C PRO A 160 4.75 3.49 7.51
N LEU A 161 3.50 3.48 7.07
CA LEU A 161 2.99 2.53 6.10
C LEU A 161 3.24 3.10 4.73
N TYR A 162 3.92 2.34 3.89
CA TYR A 162 4.16 2.63 2.49
C TYR A 162 3.83 1.41 1.63
N GLY A 163 3.73 1.61 0.34
CA GLY A 163 3.56 0.60 -0.68
C GLY A 163 2.17 0.60 -1.32
N ALA A 164 2.04 1.28 -2.46
CA ALA A 164 0.83 1.33 -3.26
C ALA A 164 0.65 0.12 -4.19
N ALA A 165 1.47 -0.92 -3.99
CA ALA A 165 1.58 -2.07 -4.89
C ALA A 165 0.23 -2.77 -5.18
N LEU A 166 -0.66 -2.85 -4.19
CA LEU A 166 -2.03 -3.36 -4.32
C LEU A 166 -2.91 -2.80 -3.20
N TYR A 167 -4.02 -2.15 -3.54
CA TYR A 167 -4.96 -1.66 -2.53
C TYR A 167 -6.39 -1.58 -3.04
N LEU A 168 -7.33 -1.71 -2.10
CA LEU A 168 -8.76 -1.53 -2.31
C LEU A 168 -9.17 -0.15 -1.79
N LEU A 169 -9.91 0.62 -2.59
CA LEU A 169 -10.36 1.97 -2.28
C LEU A 169 -11.87 2.08 -2.48
N SER A 170 -12.60 2.52 -1.46
CA SER A 170 -14.02 2.83 -1.59
C SER A 170 -14.22 4.20 -2.26
N ARG A 171 -15.41 4.44 -2.81
CA ARG A 171 -15.76 5.74 -3.37
C ARG A 171 -15.57 6.87 -2.35
N SER A 172 -16.05 6.68 -1.12
CA SER A 172 -15.89 7.69 -0.05
C SER A 172 -14.42 7.92 0.34
N GLY A 173 -13.57 6.88 0.24
CA GLY A 173 -12.13 7.01 0.43
C GLY A 173 -11.48 7.83 -0.68
N ALA A 174 -11.86 7.58 -1.95
CA ALA A 174 -11.36 8.34 -3.09
C ALA A 174 -11.81 9.81 -3.05
N GLU A 175 -13.09 10.05 -2.72
CA GLU A 175 -13.62 11.41 -2.51
C GLU A 175 -12.80 12.17 -1.48
N ARG A 176 -12.54 11.54 -0.33
CA ARG A 176 -11.75 12.15 0.73
C ARG A 176 -10.31 12.44 0.30
N LEU A 177 -9.65 11.51 -0.40
CA LEU A 177 -8.29 11.70 -0.91
C LEU A 177 -8.23 12.88 -1.90
N VAL A 178 -9.15 12.92 -2.86
CA VAL A 178 -9.20 14.00 -3.87
C VAL A 178 -9.56 15.34 -3.22
N GLU A 179 -10.51 15.37 -2.28
CA GLU A 179 -10.89 16.56 -1.53
C GLU A 179 -9.70 17.17 -0.75
N CYS A 180 -8.82 16.34 -0.20
CA CYS A 180 -7.66 16.82 0.55
C CYS A 180 -6.64 17.57 -0.31
N PHE A 181 -6.60 17.31 -1.63
CA PHE A 181 -5.84 18.15 -2.55
C PHE A 181 -6.61 19.44 -2.93
N GLY A 182 -7.94 19.46 -2.80
CA GLY A 182 -8.77 20.61 -3.11
C GLY A 182 -8.56 21.11 -4.55
N GLU A 183 -8.29 22.41 -4.69
CA GLU A 183 -7.93 23.02 -5.97
C GLU A 183 -6.43 22.91 -6.29
N THR A 184 -5.65 22.29 -5.40
CA THR A 184 -4.20 22.12 -5.59
C THR A 184 -3.90 20.83 -6.34
N VAL A 185 -2.63 20.67 -6.70
CA VAL A 185 -2.12 19.46 -7.34
C VAL A 185 -1.46 18.53 -6.31
N PRO A 186 -1.29 17.23 -6.59
CA PRO A 186 -0.57 16.35 -5.70
C PRO A 186 0.84 16.85 -5.38
N GLY A 187 1.28 16.67 -4.16
CA GLY A 187 2.63 17.05 -3.70
C GLY A 187 3.17 16.07 -2.65
N VAL A 188 2.74 14.80 -2.73
CA VAL A 188 3.11 13.74 -1.80
C VAL A 188 3.33 12.42 -2.54
N VAL A 189 4.01 11.47 -1.93
CA VAL A 189 4.12 10.13 -2.53
C VAL A 189 2.76 9.41 -2.50
N ALA A 190 2.51 8.58 -3.52
CA ALA A 190 1.24 7.89 -3.71
C ALA A 190 0.88 6.88 -2.59
N ASP A 191 1.82 6.56 -1.72
CA ASP A 191 1.72 5.52 -0.71
C ASP A 191 1.98 6.01 0.73
N ASP A 192 1.89 7.33 0.99
CA ASP A 192 1.96 7.86 2.35
C ASP A 192 0.65 7.65 3.11
N TYR A 193 0.37 6.40 3.47
CA TYR A 193 -0.82 6.05 4.24
C TYR A 193 -0.88 6.72 5.62
N SER A 194 0.27 7.16 6.16
CA SER A 194 0.30 7.92 7.41
C SER A 194 -0.35 9.29 7.21
N LEU A 195 -0.02 9.96 6.11
CA LEU A 195 -0.62 11.23 5.73
C LEU A 195 -2.12 11.07 5.41
N TYR A 196 -2.50 10.01 4.71
CA TYR A 196 -3.93 9.77 4.40
C TYR A 196 -4.75 9.62 5.67
N ARG A 197 -4.20 9.02 6.73
CA ARG A 197 -4.84 8.99 8.05
C ARG A 197 -4.92 10.37 8.70
N GLU A 198 -3.87 11.19 8.59
CA GLU A 198 -3.88 12.59 9.05
C GLU A 198 -5.01 13.37 8.36
N TRP A 199 -5.28 13.06 7.09
CA TRP A 199 -6.39 13.62 6.31
C TRP A 199 -7.76 13.01 6.63
N GLY A 200 -7.81 12.05 7.54
CA GLY A 200 -9.05 11.42 7.99
C GLY A 200 -9.53 10.25 7.12
N VAL A 201 -8.68 9.72 6.25
CA VAL A 201 -8.98 8.47 5.52
C VAL A 201 -8.79 7.29 6.46
N ASP A 202 -9.80 6.42 6.55
CA ASP A 202 -9.75 5.22 7.37
C ASP A 202 -8.98 4.11 6.65
N VAL A 203 -7.67 3.98 6.96
CA VAL A 203 -6.75 3.05 6.30
C VAL A 203 -6.58 1.78 7.10
N TYR A 204 -6.86 0.65 6.47
CA TYR A 204 -6.64 -0.70 6.97
C TYR A 204 -5.51 -1.40 6.25
N LEU A 205 -5.03 -2.49 6.83
CA LEU A 205 -4.01 -3.37 6.29
C LEU A 205 -4.48 -4.81 6.37
N VAL A 206 -4.25 -5.59 5.31
CA VAL A 206 -4.41 -7.05 5.32
C VAL A 206 -3.06 -7.71 5.53
N GLN A 207 -3.02 -8.68 6.45
CA GLN A 207 -1.83 -9.51 6.71
C GLN A 207 -2.18 -11.00 6.75
N PRO A 208 -1.34 -11.84 6.07
CA PRO A 208 -0.27 -11.49 5.13
C PRO A 208 -0.81 -10.74 3.91
N GLY A 209 0.04 -10.06 3.14
CA GLY A 209 -0.38 -9.34 1.93
C GLY A 209 -0.86 -10.28 0.83
N LEU A 210 -1.70 -9.77 -0.05
CA LEU A 210 -2.28 -10.49 -1.20
C LEU A 210 -1.48 -10.34 -2.48
N CYS A 211 -0.37 -9.64 -2.44
CA CYS A 211 0.62 -9.68 -3.50
C CYS A 211 2.02 -9.85 -2.91
N GLY A 212 2.90 -10.42 -3.72
CA GLY A 212 4.34 -10.39 -3.55
C GLY A 212 4.97 -9.47 -4.57
N TRP A 213 6.27 -9.24 -4.44
CA TRP A 213 7.02 -8.37 -5.33
C TRP A 213 8.09 -9.17 -6.10
N GLU A 214 8.16 -8.95 -7.41
CA GLU A 214 9.06 -9.70 -8.31
C GLU A 214 10.52 -9.18 -8.32
N GLY A 215 10.82 -8.13 -7.56
CA GLY A 215 12.20 -7.72 -7.27
C GLY A 215 12.80 -6.63 -8.15
N THR A 216 12.08 -6.06 -9.11
CA THR A 216 12.60 -5.02 -10.02
C THR A 216 11.70 -3.79 -10.10
N SER A 217 11.79 -2.86 -9.14
CA SER A 217 11.11 -1.56 -9.27
C SER A 217 11.95 -0.57 -10.09
N LEU A 218 11.33 0.11 -11.06
CA LEU A 218 11.98 1.18 -11.84
C LEU A 218 12.32 2.40 -10.97
N ILE A 219 11.56 2.65 -9.92
CA ILE A 219 11.83 3.73 -8.96
C ILE A 219 13.12 3.44 -8.18
N GLN A 220 13.43 2.16 -7.93
CA GLN A 220 14.62 1.75 -7.17
C GLN A 220 15.91 1.81 -7.98
N THR A 221 15.86 1.62 -9.29
CA THR A 221 17.05 1.74 -10.17
C THR A 221 17.57 3.18 -10.27
N SER A 222 16.75 4.17 -9.92
CA SER A 222 17.14 5.60 -9.89
C SER A 222 17.83 6.04 -8.59
N GLY A 223 18.41 5.12 -7.80
CA GLY A 223 19.37 5.46 -6.73
C GLY A 223 18.78 5.69 -5.35
N VAL A 224 17.78 4.95 -4.92
CA VAL A 224 17.16 5.10 -3.60
C VAL A 224 17.84 4.29 -2.51
N ARG A 225 18.55 4.98 -1.61
CA ARG A 225 19.13 4.42 -0.38
C ARG A 225 18.12 3.95 0.68
N HIS A 226 16.82 4.02 0.44
CA HIS A 226 15.82 3.60 1.44
C HIS A 226 15.83 2.08 1.70
N LEU A 227 16.23 1.29 0.69
CA LEU A 227 16.49 -0.16 0.86
C LEU A 227 17.87 -0.47 1.44
N GLU A 228 18.83 0.44 1.38
CA GLU A 228 20.14 0.22 1.99
C GLU A 228 20.05 0.20 3.52
N SER A 229 19.15 0.94 4.13
CA SER A 229 18.89 0.81 5.58
C SER A 229 18.26 -0.54 5.95
N LEU A 230 17.56 -1.18 5.02
CA LEU A 230 17.02 -2.54 5.18
C LEU A 230 18.05 -3.61 4.77
N LYS A 231 18.90 -3.32 3.77
CA LYS A 231 20.01 -4.20 3.36
C LYS A 231 21.17 -4.21 4.34
N SER A 232 21.41 -3.14 5.10
CA SER A 232 22.42 -3.14 6.17
C SER A 232 22.09 -4.12 7.29
N THR A 233 20.83 -4.58 7.39
CA THR A 233 20.43 -5.70 8.25
C THR A 233 20.56 -7.08 7.58
N GLN A 234 20.89 -7.14 6.28
CA GLN A 234 21.02 -8.41 5.54
C GLN A 234 22.44 -9.01 5.56
N HIS A 235 23.44 -8.33 6.15
CA HIS A 235 24.76 -8.92 6.29
C HIS A 235 24.76 -9.97 7.39
N GLY A 236 24.64 -11.23 6.97
CA GLY A 236 25.28 -12.36 7.64
C GLY A 236 24.85 -12.73 9.05
N THR A 237 23.62 -12.48 9.47
CA THR A 237 23.16 -13.03 10.74
C THR A 237 22.84 -14.52 10.58
N GLY A 238 23.70 -15.39 11.12
CA GLY A 238 23.46 -16.81 11.21
C GLY A 238 22.15 -17.13 11.93
N PHE A 239 21.66 -18.37 11.81
CA PHE A 239 20.44 -18.86 12.46
C PHE A 239 20.36 -18.47 13.96
N ILE A 240 21.49 -18.50 14.68
CA ILE A 240 21.60 -18.13 16.10
C ILE A 240 21.33 -16.64 16.34
N ASP A 241 21.80 -15.74 15.45
CA ASP A 241 21.55 -14.31 15.57
C ASP A 241 20.09 -13.96 15.24
N ARG A 242 19.48 -14.68 14.30
CA ARG A 242 18.03 -14.57 14.01
C ARG A 242 17.20 -15.00 15.22
N LEU A 243 17.61 -16.08 15.91
CA LEU A 243 16.98 -16.52 17.15
C LEU A 243 17.15 -15.49 18.28
N ARG A 244 18.36 -14.91 18.43
CA ARG A 244 18.63 -13.85 19.42
C ARG A 244 17.79 -12.61 19.18
N ILE A 245 17.65 -12.16 17.92
CA ILE A 245 16.80 -11.00 17.55
C ILE A 245 15.32 -11.32 17.80
N ALA A 246 14.86 -12.51 17.43
CA ALA A 246 13.47 -12.94 17.68
C ALA A 246 13.15 -13.11 19.17
N LEU A 247 14.16 -13.47 19.98
CA LEU A 247 14.03 -13.69 21.42
C LEU A 247 14.43 -12.46 22.25
N ALA A 248 14.88 -11.35 21.63
CA ALA A 248 15.33 -10.16 22.35
C ALA A 248 14.21 -9.59 23.25
N PRO A 249 14.40 -9.53 24.58
CA PRO A 249 13.34 -9.10 25.51
C PRO A 249 12.80 -7.72 25.19
N LYS A 250 13.67 -6.75 24.84
CA LYS A 250 13.28 -5.38 24.47
C LYS A 250 12.36 -5.34 23.24
N LYS A 251 12.64 -6.15 22.20
CA LYS A 251 11.82 -6.21 20.99
C LYS A 251 10.47 -6.88 21.26
N ARG A 252 10.44 -7.91 22.12
CA ARG A 252 9.19 -8.56 22.55
C ARG A 252 8.31 -7.64 23.36
N ILE A 253 8.89 -6.87 24.29
CA ILE A 253 8.18 -5.87 25.09
C ILE A 253 7.63 -4.75 24.19
N ALA A 254 8.44 -4.21 23.27
CA ALA A 254 7.98 -3.18 22.32
C ALA A 254 6.84 -3.69 21.42
N ASN A 255 6.95 -4.91 20.90
CA ASN A 255 5.90 -5.53 20.11
C ASN A 255 4.61 -5.76 20.91
N ALA A 256 4.73 -6.24 22.14
CA ALA A 256 3.57 -6.42 23.04
C ALA A 256 2.89 -5.08 23.37
N LYS A 257 3.69 -4.03 23.61
CA LYS A 257 3.18 -2.68 23.81
C LYS A 257 2.42 -2.17 22.58
N ASN A 258 3.00 -2.27 21.39
CA ASN A 258 2.35 -1.83 20.15
C ASN A 258 1.04 -2.60 19.88
N ILE A 259 1.00 -3.90 20.14
CA ILE A 259 -0.22 -4.71 20.02
C ILE A 259 -1.28 -4.26 21.04
N LEU A 260 -0.87 -3.97 22.27
CA LEU A 260 -1.78 -3.51 23.31
C LEU A 260 -2.35 -2.12 22.97
N GLU A 261 -1.51 -1.18 22.54
CA GLU A 261 -1.94 0.16 22.09
C GLU A 261 -2.93 0.03 20.92
N ALA A 262 -2.63 -0.80 19.93
CA ALA A 262 -3.52 -1.11 18.82
C ALA A 262 -4.88 -1.62 19.31
N THR A 263 -4.85 -2.54 20.25
CA THR A 263 -6.07 -3.17 20.78
C THR A 263 -6.88 -2.17 21.59
N LEU A 264 -6.24 -1.33 22.39
CA LEU A 264 -6.91 -0.27 23.16
C LEU A 264 -7.58 0.76 22.26
N GLU A 265 -6.92 1.17 21.17
CA GLU A 265 -7.52 2.10 20.20
C GLU A 265 -8.73 1.48 19.49
N ASP A 266 -8.66 0.22 19.09
CA ASP A 266 -9.83 -0.50 18.53
C ASP A 266 -10.98 -0.58 19.53
N VAL A 267 -10.70 -0.82 20.81
CA VAL A 267 -11.73 -0.84 21.88
C VAL A 267 -12.36 0.53 22.04
N LYS A 268 -11.56 1.61 22.14
CA LYS A 268 -12.09 2.98 22.27
C LYS A 268 -13.04 3.33 21.15
N GLN A 269 -12.67 3.00 19.90
CA GLN A 269 -13.50 3.29 18.74
C GLN A 269 -14.80 2.47 18.70
N ARG A 270 -14.77 1.23 19.19
CA ARG A 270 -16.00 0.41 19.29
C ARG A 270 -16.95 0.93 20.37
N LEU A 271 -16.40 1.52 21.45
CA LEU A 271 -17.21 2.10 22.55
C LEU A 271 -17.67 3.53 22.25
N GLY A 272 -16.98 4.27 21.37
CA GLY A 272 -17.34 5.63 20.97
C GLY A 272 -18.28 5.72 19.77
N ARG A 273 -18.68 4.57 19.22
CA ARG A 273 -19.70 4.43 18.18
C ARG A 273 -21.01 3.98 18.79
#